data_ad8da56947aa586ac150cf6a08f4f458
#
_entry.id   ad8da56947aa586ac150cf6a08f4f458
#
_cell.length_a   1.000
_cell.length_b   1.000
_cell.length_c   1.000
_cell.angle_alpha   90.00
_cell.angle_beta   90.00
_cell.angle_gamma   90.00
#
_symmetry.space_group_name_H-M   'P 1'
#
loop_
_entity.id
_entity.type
_entity.pdbx_description
1 polymer ?
#
loop_
_entity_poly.entity_id
_entity_poly.type
_entity_poly.pdbx_seq_one_letter_code
_entity_poly.pdbx_strand_id
1 'polypeptide(L)'
;MNTLFIIKNKNRSTSNTVYTYSNVNPDYNYSEDNVLYLDGSGILHLIDTVSGKDIVYCDKPNCTHEGYSRTNQNPSCPAAFYGLSGAVIYNDHLYFIGNMSDEDMTIQYLYVMDSNGENRKKTAKLENVQHVKAVLYRDNYVIGAYSNSVELNDEGQIINDDKPEAGIFVIDLDNY
;
A
#
# COMPACT_ATOMS: atom_id res chain seq x y z
N MET A 1 17.31 -2.34 -15.50
CA MET A 1 16.22 -2.48 -16.50
C MET A 1 15.18 -3.36 -15.85
N ASN A 2 14.11 -2.76 -15.31
CA ASN A 2 13.10 -3.48 -14.54
C ASN A 2 12.04 -3.99 -15.50
N THR A 3 11.87 -5.31 -15.60
CA THR A 3 10.90 -5.92 -16.51
C THR A 3 9.57 -6.07 -15.76
N LEU A 4 8.58 -5.32 -16.18
CA LEU A 4 7.21 -5.40 -15.69
C LEU A 4 6.48 -6.53 -16.42
N PHE A 5 5.93 -7.49 -15.69
CA PHE A 5 5.06 -8.52 -16.25
C PHE A 5 3.60 -8.18 -15.98
N ILE A 6 2.84 -7.91 -17.04
CA ILE A 6 1.38 -7.73 -16.98
C ILE A 6 0.74 -9.05 -17.38
N ILE A 7 0.05 -9.71 -16.45
CA ILE A 7 -0.75 -10.90 -16.76
C ILE A 7 -2.18 -10.44 -17.05
N LYS A 8 -2.56 -10.43 -18.34
CA LYS A 8 -3.96 -10.19 -18.75
C LYS A 8 -4.72 -11.51 -18.74
N ASN A 9 -5.74 -11.62 -17.90
CA ASN A 9 -6.67 -12.75 -17.96
C ASN A 9 -7.90 -12.38 -18.81
N LYS A 10 -8.03 -13.01 -19.98
CA LYS A 10 -8.98 -12.63 -21.05
C LYS A 10 -10.44 -13.09 -20.83
N ASN A 11 -10.77 -13.79 -19.75
CA ASN A 11 -12.05 -14.50 -19.64
C ASN A 11 -12.78 -14.30 -18.30
N ARG A 12 -12.90 -13.09 -17.76
CA ARG A 12 -13.88 -12.83 -16.69
C ARG A 12 -14.64 -11.55 -16.92
N SER A 13 -15.95 -11.68 -16.95
CA SER A 13 -16.93 -10.62 -16.91
C SER A 13 -16.81 -9.84 -15.60
N THR A 14 -16.71 -8.52 -15.69
CA THR A 14 -17.17 -7.54 -14.71
C THR A 14 -16.87 -7.79 -13.22
N SER A 15 -15.65 -8.15 -12.85
CA SER A 15 -15.13 -7.86 -11.53
C SER A 15 -13.88 -7.03 -11.71
N ASN A 16 -13.76 -5.94 -10.97
CA ASN A 16 -12.56 -5.09 -10.92
C ASN A 16 -11.42 -5.89 -10.27
N THR A 17 -10.89 -6.87 -10.99
CA THR A 17 -9.80 -7.69 -10.49
C THR A 17 -8.52 -6.94 -10.69
N VAL A 18 -7.99 -6.39 -9.63
CA VAL A 18 -6.68 -5.76 -9.60
C VAL A 18 -5.63 -6.84 -9.41
N TYR A 19 -4.71 -6.94 -10.33
CA TYR A 19 -3.52 -7.76 -10.17
C TYR A 19 -2.33 -6.85 -9.96
N THR A 20 -1.75 -6.91 -8.79
CA THR A 20 -0.46 -6.30 -8.56
C THR A 20 0.56 -7.38 -8.34
N TYR A 21 1.55 -7.40 -9.19
CA TYR A 21 2.76 -8.16 -8.94
C TYR A 21 3.93 -7.18 -8.97
N SER A 22 4.43 -6.84 -7.81
CA SER A 22 5.63 -6.05 -7.68
C SER A 22 6.74 -6.94 -7.13
N ASN A 23 7.59 -7.44 -8.02
CA ASN A 23 8.82 -8.13 -7.62
C ASN A 23 9.95 -7.15 -7.31
N VAL A 24 9.79 -5.86 -7.56
CA VAL A 24 10.93 -4.92 -7.59
C VAL A 24 10.61 -3.55 -7.00
N ASN A 25 9.34 -3.16 -6.93
CA ASN A 25 8.97 -1.90 -6.31
C ASN A 25 7.55 -1.99 -5.73
N PRO A 26 7.38 -1.98 -4.39
CA PRO A 26 6.07 -2.00 -3.74
C PRO A 26 5.22 -0.75 -4.02
N ASP A 27 5.81 0.26 -4.69
CA ASP A 27 5.20 1.56 -4.90
C ASP A 27 4.19 1.59 -6.06
N TYR A 28 3.97 0.48 -6.78
CA TYR A 28 3.07 0.42 -7.95
C TYR A 28 1.98 -0.63 -7.81
N ASN A 29 0.75 -0.23 -8.06
CA ASN A 29 -0.42 -1.11 -8.08
C ASN A 29 -1.24 -0.91 -9.35
N TYR A 30 -1.76 -1.99 -9.93
CA TYR A 30 -2.47 -1.98 -11.20
C TYR A 30 -3.90 -2.49 -11.06
N SER A 31 -4.83 -1.80 -11.73
CA SER A 31 -6.11 -2.35 -12.16
C SER A 31 -6.14 -2.45 -13.68
N GLU A 32 -7.23 -2.98 -14.27
CA GLU A 32 -7.37 -2.99 -15.73
C GLU A 32 -7.30 -1.58 -16.33
N ASP A 33 -7.81 -0.58 -15.59
CA ASP A 33 -7.96 0.79 -16.07
C ASP A 33 -7.06 1.81 -15.36
N ASN A 34 -6.37 1.42 -14.28
CA ASN A 34 -5.62 2.36 -13.45
C ASN A 34 -4.32 1.79 -12.91
N VAL A 35 -3.34 2.66 -12.75
CA VAL A 35 -2.10 2.40 -12.01
C VAL A 35 -2.01 3.36 -10.85
N LEU A 36 -1.87 2.85 -9.64
CA LEU A 36 -1.54 3.64 -8.46
C LEU A 36 -0.04 3.60 -8.22
N TYR A 37 0.58 4.75 -7.95
CA TYR A 37 1.99 4.81 -7.59
C TYR A 37 2.28 5.98 -6.64
N LEU A 38 3.34 5.85 -5.83
CA LEU A 38 3.90 6.98 -5.08
C LEU A 38 5.00 7.64 -5.88
N ASP A 39 5.00 8.95 -5.92
CA ASP A 39 6.13 9.72 -6.43
C ASP A 39 7.27 9.82 -5.38
N GLY A 40 8.39 10.43 -5.77
CA GLY A 40 9.55 10.59 -4.88
C GLY A 40 9.31 11.49 -3.65
N SER A 41 8.20 12.18 -3.57
CA SER A 41 7.77 13.01 -2.42
C SER A 41 6.74 12.31 -1.53
N GLY A 42 6.33 11.09 -1.87
CA GLY A 42 5.32 10.33 -1.15
C GLY A 42 3.89 10.78 -1.47
N ILE A 43 3.67 11.37 -2.63
CA ILE A 43 2.33 11.69 -3.12
C ILE A 43 1.80 10.52 -3.95
N LEU A 44 0.59 10.07 -3.64
CA LEU A 44 -0.10 9.03 -4.39
C LEU A 44 -0.69 9.60 -5.67
N HIS A 45 -0.38 8.95 -6.77
CA HIS A 45 -0.89 9.23 -8.10
C HIS A 45 -1.73 8.08 -8.62
N LEU A 46 -2.63 8.43 -9.54
CA LEU A 46 -3.40 7.49 -10.34
C LEU A 46 -3.18 7.80 -11.81
N ILE A 47 -2.68 6.83 -12.56
CA ILE A 47 -2.62 6.89 -14.01
C ILE A 47 -3.85 6.15 -14.57
N ASP A 48 -4.70 6.86 -15.27
CA ASP A 48 -5.76 6.29 -16.10
C ASP A 48 -5.11 5.67 -17.35
N THR A 49 -5.11 4.35 -17.44
CA THR A 49 -4.44 3.62 -18.53
C THR A 49 -5.13 3.77 -19.88
N VAL A 50 -6.39 4.20 -19.88
CA VAL A 50 -7.19 4.44 -21.11
C VAL A 50 -6.83 5.79 -21.73
N SER A 51 -6.82 6.84 -20.91
CA SER A 51 -6.52 8.20 -21.39
C SER A 51 -5.04 8.56 -21.30
N GLY A 52 -4.24 7.81 -20.54
CA GLY A 52 -2.83 8.12 -20.24
C GLY A 52 -2.64 9.31 -19.29
N LYS A 53 -3.71 9.78 -18.65
CA LYS A 53 -3.61 10.90 -17.70
C LYS A 53 -3.02 10.45 -16.38
N ASP A 54 -2.07 11.23 -15.90
CA ASP A 54 -1.51 11.15 -14.56
C ASP A 54 -2.21 12.19 -13.67
N ILE A 55 -2.81 11.73 -12.58
CA ILE A 55 -3.64 12.53 -11.68
C ILE A 55 -3.17 12.30 -10.25
N VAL A 56 -2.93 13.37 -9.50
CA VAL A 56 -2.74 13.26 -8.05
C VAL A 56 -4.03 12.73 -7.40
N TYR A 57 -3.92 11.72 -6.54
CA TYR A 57 -5.06 11.10 -5.84
C TYR A 57 -5.61 12.01 -4.73
N CYS A 58 -6.02 13.23 -5.13
CA CYS A 58 -6.51 14.27 -4.24
C CYS A 58 -7.40 15.23 -5.01
N ASP A 59 -8.65 15.36 -4.59
CA ASP A 59 -9.61 16.31 -5.15
C ASP A 59 -9.85 17.54 -4.25
N LYS A 60 -9.09 17.66 -3.15
CA LYS A 60 -9.21 18.79 -2.21
C LYS A 60 -8.94 20.12 -2.92
N PRO A 61 -9.91 21.05 -2.92
CA PRO A 61 -9.74 22.35 -3.56
C PRO A 61 -8.52 23.12 -3.02
N ASN A 62 -7.74 23.73 -3.92
CA ASN A 62 -6.54 24.51 -3.60
C ASN A 62 -5.45 23.72 -2.83
N CYS A 63 -5.44 22.40 -2.95
CA CYS A 63 -4.36 21.59 -2.39
C CYS A 63 -3.05 21.85 -3.14
N THR A 64 -1.97 22.09 -2.41
CA THR A 64 -0.63 22.27 -3.00
C THR A 64 0.08 20.95 -3.33
N HIS A 65 -0.53 19.83 -2.94
CA HIS A 65 -0.01 18.47 -3.12
C HIS A 65 1.41 18.28 -2.58
N GLU A 66 1.66 18.87 -1.40
CA GLU A 66 2.94 18.69 -0.72
C GLU A 66 2.97 17.37 0.03
N GLY A 67 4.04 16.60 -0.18
CA GLY A 67 4.31 15.34 0.50
C GLY A 67 5.08 15.52 1.82
N TYR A 68 5.49 14.39 2.39
CA TYR A 68 6.31 14.37 3.60
C TYR A 68 7.72 14.88 3.33
N SER A 69 8.25 15.69 4.25
CA SER A 69 9.62 16.19 4.21
C SER A 69 10.15 16.46 5.64
N ARG A 70 11.42 16.81 5.77
CA ARG A 70 12.00 17.21 7.06
C ARG A 70 11.30 18.40 7.69
N THR A 71 10.75 19.29 6.87
CA THR A 71 10.07 20.52 7.29
C THR A 71 8.55 20.40 7.29
N ASN A 72 8.00 19.33 6.69
CA ASN A 72 6.57 19.05 6.65
C ASN A 72 6.32 17.58 7.01
N GLN A 73 6.20 17.29 8.31
CA GLN A 73 5.97 15.94 8.84
C GLN A 73 4.49 15.57 8.91
N ASN A 74 3.58 16.51 8.71
CA ASN A 74 2.13 16.32 8.71
C ASN A 74 1.50 17.05 7.52
N PRO A 75 1.73 16.61 6.28
CA PRO A 75 1.17 17.25 5.11
C PRO A 75 -0.35 17.18 5.12
N SER A 76 -0.99 18.29 4.71
CA SER A 76 -2.45 18.39 4.66
C SER A 76 -3.07 17.77 3.41
N CYS A 77 -2.26 17.28 2.49
CA CYS A 77 -2.70 16.62 1.27
C CYS A 77 -3.22 15.21 1.58
N PRO A 78 -4.47 14.87 1.21
CA PRO A 78 -4.98 13.50 1.38
C PRO A 78 -4.18 12.44 0.63
N ALA A 79 -3.51 12.80 -0.46
CA ALA A 79 -2.66 11.90 -1.22
C ALA A 79 -1.26 11.72 -0.65
N ALA A 80 -0.89 12.40 0.46
CA ALA A 80 0.41 12.23 1.06
C ALA A 80 0.48 10.98 1.95
N PHE A 81 1.49 10.14 1.71
CA PHE A 81 1.75 8.91 2.46
C PHE A 81 3.21 8.89 2.93
N TYR A 82 3.42 8.55 4.20
CA TYR A 82 4.77 8.39 4.75
C TYR A 82 5.38 7.05 4.33
N GLY A 83 4.61 5.99 4.48
CA GLY A 83 4.99 4.63 4.08
C GLY A 83 3.80 3.89 3.51
N LEU A 84 3.97 3.35 2.32
CA LEU A 84 2.96 2.60 1.60
C LEU A 84 3.59 1.31 1.08
N SER A 85 3.09 0.18 1.51
CA SER A 85 3.55 -1.13 1.02
C SER A 85 2.68 -1.69 -0.10
N GLY A 86 1.55 -1.07 -0.36
CA GLY A 86 0.63 -1.40 -1.44
C GLY A 86 -0.73 -0.76 -1.22
N ALA A 87 -1.43 -0.43 -2.30
CA ALA A 87 -2.76 0.16 -2.27
C ALA A 87 -3.66 -0.47 -3.35
N VAL A 88 -4.96 -0.50 -3.11
CA VAL A 88 -5.97 -0.96 -4.06
C VAL A 88 -7.24 -0.16 -3.91
N ILE A 89 -7.92 0.09 -5.04
CA ILE A 89 -9.28 0.60 -5.05
C ILE A 89 -10.21 -0.61 -5.08
N TYR A 90 -11.06 -0.72 -4.06
CA TYR A 90 -12.06 -1.78 -3.94
C TYR A 90 -13.37 -1.19 -3.39
N ASN A 91 -14.49 -1.43 -4.08
CA ASN A 91 -15.81 -0.89 -3.73
C ASN A 91 -15.78 0.64 -3.45
N ASP A 92 -15.19 1.41 -4.35
CA ASP A 92 -15.05 2.87 -4.27
C ASP A 92 -14.25 3.41 -3.07
N HIS A 93 -13.49 2.55 -2.39
CA HIS A 93 -12.57 2.92 -1.32
C HIS A 93 -11.15 2.57 -1.69
N LEU A 94 -10.20 3.38 -1.23
CA LEU A 94 -8.78 3.04 -1.29
C LEU A 94 -8.39 2.30 0.00
N TYR A 95 -7.96 1.05 -0.15
CA TYR A 95 -7.32 0.28 0.91
C TYR A 95 -5.82 0.29 0.72
N PHE A 96 -5.07 0.42 1.79
CA PHE A 96 -3.62 0.37 1.72
C PHE A 96 -2.98 -0.21 2.99
N ILE A 97 -1.79 -0.77 2.83
CA ILE A 97 -0.97 -1.25 3.93
C ILE A 97 0.20 -0.28 4.11
N GLY A 98 0.43 0.10 5.34
CA GLY A 98 1.51 1.03 5.67
C GLY A 98 1.49 1.45 7.12
N ASN A 99 2.21 2.53 7.41
CA ASN A 99 2.23 3.23 8.68
C ASN A 99 2.28 4.74 8.46
N MET A 100 1.92 5.47 9.47
CA MET A 100 1.98 6.94 9.47
C MET A 100 3.25 7.40 10.20
N SER A 101 3.68 8.64 9.93
CA SER A 101 4.95 9.18 10.45
C SER A 101 5.06 9.29 11.96
N ASP A 102 3.92 9.30 12.67
CA ASP A 102 3.81 9.38 14.13
C ASP A 102 3.66 8.03 14.81
N GLU A 103 3.76 6.94 14.04
CA GLU A 103 3.55 5.58 14.51
C GLU A 103 4.86 4.80 14.64
N ASP A 104 4.78 3.70 15.38
CA ASP A 104 5.86 2.71 15.40
C ASP A 104 6.02 2.11 13.99
N MET A 105 7.14 2.43 13.35
CA MET A 105 7.48 1.99 12.00
C MET A 105 7.62 0.48 11.86
N THR A 106 7.69 -0.24 12.98
CA THR A 106 7.76 -1.71 12.99
C THR A 106 6.39 -2.37 12.93
N ILE A 107 5.30 -1.58 13.00
CA ILE A 107 3.93 -2.09 12.98
C ILE A 107 3.24 -1.67 11.69
N GLN A 108 2.71 -2.64 10.96
CA GLN A 108 1.93 -2.39 9.75
C GLN A 108 0.43 -2.43 10.06
N TYR A 109 -0.31 -1.59 9.35
CA TYR A 109 -1.77 -1.50 9.47
C TYR A 109 -2.42 -1.56 8.09
N LEU A 110 -3.63 -2.12 8.04
CA LEU A 110 -4.56 -1.86 6.95
C LEU A 110 -5.29 -0.55 7.24
N TYR A 111 -5.27 0.32 6.27
CA TYR A 111 -6.05 1.56 6.26
C TYR A 111 -7.11 1.50 5.17
N VAL A 112 -8.16 2.28 5.37
CA VAL A 112 -9.14 2.60 4.35
C VAL A 112 -9.35 4.10 4.28
N MET A 113 -9.62 4.62 3.10
CA MET A 113 -10.07 5.99 2.89
C MET A 113 -11.02 6.06 1.70
N ASP A 114 -11.81 7.11 1.64
CA ASP A 114 -12.71 7.35 0.52
C ASP A 114 -11.93 7.63 -0.77
N SER A 115 -12.56 7.44 -1.92
CA SER A 115 -11.93 7.67 -3.22
C SER A 115 -11.47 9.11 -3.47
N ASN A 116 -11.99 10.08 -2.71
CA ASN A 116 -11.54 11.47 -2.71
C ASN A 116 -10.38 11.76 -1.76
N GLY A 117 -9.86 10.76 -1.07
CA GLY A 117 -8.76 10.89 -0.12
C GLY A 117 -9.16 11.26 1.31
N GLU A 118 -10.45 11.48 1.57
CA GLU A 118 -10.96 11.81 2.90
C GLU A 118 -11.19 10.56 3.76
N ASN A 119 -11.54 10.78 5.03
CA ASN A 119 -11.95 9.75 5.98
C ASN A 119 -10.93 8.61 6.16
N ARG A 120 -9.63 8.91 6.04
CA ARG A 120 -8.56 7.94 6.27
C ARG A 120 -8.60 7.41 7.70
N LYS A 121 -8.70 6.11 7.86
CA LYS A 121 -8.75 5.43 9.16
C LYS A 121 -8.02 4.08 9.14
N LYS A 122 -7.45 3.71 10.29
CA LYS A 122 -6.99 2.34 10.55
C LYS A 122 -8.19 1.40 10.66
N THR A 123 -8.10 0.24 10.01
CA THR A 123 -9.11 -0.81 10.10
C THR A 123 -8.60 -2.06 10.79
N ALA A 124 -7.35 -2.45 10.54
CA ALA A 124 -6.76 -3.60 11.17
C ALA A 124 -5.25 -3.40 11.40
N LYS A 125 -4.76 -3.96 12.51
CA LYS A 125 -3.33 -4.14 12.76
C LYS A 125 -2.88 -5.48 12.18
N LEU A 126 -1.77 -5.49 11.46
CA LEU A 126 -1.16 -6.71 10.98
C LEU A 126 -0.25 -7.26 12.09
N GLU A 127 -0.76 -8.22 12.85
CA GLU A 127 -0.02 -8.79 13.97
C GLU A 127 1.24 -9.53 13.47
N ASN A 128 2.37 -9.24 14.11
CA ASN A 128 3.68 -9.84 13.79
C ASN A 128 4.15 -9.60 12.34
N VAL A 129 3.73 -8.50 11.71
CA VAL A 129 4.19 -8.08 10.39
C VAL A 129 4.96 -6.76 10.52
N GLN A 130 6.28 -6.78 10.31
CA GLN A 130 7.12 -5.59 10.40
C GLN A 130 7.45 -5.01 9.02
N HIS A 131 7.94 -5.84 8.12
CA HIS A 131 8.37 -5.41 6.80
C HIS A 131 7.59 -6.15 5.72
N VAL A 132 6.66 -5.47 5.09
CA VAL A 132 5.95 -6.01 3.93
C VAL A 132 6.90 -5.99 2.73
N LYS A 133 7.06 -7.13 2.06
CA LYS A 133 7.99 -7.33 0.94
C LYS A 133 7.29 -7.35 -0.41
N ALA A 134 6.06 -7.83 -0.42
CA ALA A 134 5.23 -7.88 -1.61
C ALA A 134 3.76 -7.90 -1.21
N VAL A 135 2.92 -7.30 -2.03
CA VAL A 135 1.46 -7.33 -1.87
C VAL A 135 0.83 -7.69 -3.22
N LEU A 136 -0.10 -8.62 -3.18
CA LEU A 136 -0.94 -9.00 -4.31
C LEU A 136 -2.39 -8.74 -3.93
N TYR A 137 -3.12 -8.08 -4.81
CA TYR A 137 -4.56 -7.90 -4.69
C TYR A 137 -5.28 -8.81 -5.67
N ARG A 138 -6.26 -9.55 -5.18
CA ARG A 138 -7.07 -10.44 -6.02
C ARG A 138 -8.50 -10.49 -5.50
N ASP A 139 -9.43 -10.07 -6.35
CA ASP A 139 -10.85 -9.95 -5.99
C ASP A 139 -11.00 -9.06 -4.74
N ASN A 140 -11.54 -9.61 -3.65
CA ASN A 140 -11.66 -8.97 -2.33
C ASN A 140 -10.48 -9.29 -1.38
N TYR A 141 -9.42 -9.95 -1.85
CA TYR A 141 -8.31 -10.37 -0.99
C TYR A 141 -7.04 -9.56 -1.21
N VAL A 142 -6.42 -9.19 -0.08
CA VAL A 142 -5.03 -8.73 -0.03
C VAL A 142 -4.17 -9.87 0.46
N ILE A 143 -3.19 -10.27 -0.33
CA ILE A 143 -2.24 -11.33 0.01
C ILE A 143 -0.86 -10.70 0.05
N GLY A 144 -0.20 -10.75 1.18
CA GLY A 144 1.12 -10.14 1.35
C GLY A 144 2.16 -11.11 1.86
N ALA A 145 3.41 -10.91 1.43
CA ALA A 145 4.57 -11.55 2.01
C ALA A 145 5.30 -10.54 2.92
N TYR A 146 5.79 -11.02 4.05
CA TYR A 146 6.50 -10.19 5.02
C TYR A 146 7.76 -10.86 5.56
N SER A 147 8.64 -10.04 6.11
CA SER A 147 9.73 -10.49 6.98
C SER A 147 9.77 -9.66 8.25
N ASN A 148 10.23 -10.26 9.34
CA ASN A 148 10.49 -9.58 10.59
C ASN A 148 11.99 -9.44 10.83
N SER A 149 12.36 -8.41 11.57
CA SER A 149 13.74 -8.26 12.05
C SER A 149 13.96 -9.26 13.18
N VAL A 150 15.11 -9.92 13.14
CA VAL A 150 15.58 -10.76 14.22
C VAL A 150 16.21 -9.83 15.26
N GLU A 151 15.75 -9.94 16.51
CA GLU A 151 16.36 -9.23 17.64
C GLU A 151 17.48 -10.08 18.22
N LEU A 152 18.66 -9.48 18.37
CA LEU A 152 19.82 -10.13 18.95
C LEU A 152 20.17 -9.46 20.29
N ASN A 153 20.60 -10.26 21.27
CA ASN A 153 21.21 -9.71 22.47
C ASN A 153 22.67 -9.27 22.20
N ASP A 154 23.33 -8.71 23.21
CA ASP A 154 24.72 -8.24 23.12
C ASP A 154 25.71 -9.37 22.77
N GLU A 155 25.33 -10.61 22.94
CA GLU A 155 26.12 -11.81 22.62
C GLU A 155 25.81 -12.34 21.19
N GLY A 156 24.88 -11.70 20.44
CA GLY A 156 24.50 -12.11 19.12
C GLY A 156 23.52 -13.29 19.06
N GLN A 157 22.83 -13.59 20.16
CA GLN A 157 21.81 -14.64 20.20
C GLN A 157 20.43 -14.07 19.93
N ILE A 158 19.58 -14.84 19.26
CA ILE A 158 18.19 -14.46 18.98
C ILE A 158 17.39 -14.42 20.28
N ILE A 159 16.72 -13.28 20.56
CA ILE A 159 15.93 -13.08 21.78
C ILE A 159 14.42 -13.01 21.56
N ASN A 160 13.95 -12.97 20.30
CA ASN A 160 12.53 -12.96 19.94
C ASN A 160 12.14 -14.20 19.10
N ASP A 161 12.43 -15.37 19.63
CA ASP A 161 12.28 -16.67 18.96
C ASP A 161 10.79 -17.08 18.73
N ASP A 162 9.85 -16.32 19.30
CA ASP A 162 8.41 -16.56 19.22
C ASP A 162 7.74 -15.86 18.02
N LYS A 163 8.45 -14.99 17.29
CA LYS A 163 7.93 -14.33 16.09
C LYS A 163 8.47 -15.01 14.83
N PRO A 164 7.61 -15.37 13.88
CA PRO A 164 8.07 -15.91 12.60
C PRO A 164 8.96 -14.90 11.88
N GLU A 165 10.12 -15.32 11.40
CA GLU A 165 11.06 -14.47 10.66
C GLU A 165 10.47 -13.97 9.33
N ALA A 166 9.60 -14.76 8.70
CA ALA A 166 8.91 -14.43 7.48
C ALA A 166 7.61 -15.22 7.36
N GLY A 167 6.67 -14.72 6.55
CA GLY A 167 5.42 -15.39 6.32
C GLY A 167 4.57 -14.75 5.24
N ILE A 168 3.34 -15.22 5.17
CA ILE A 168 2.29 -14.70 4.29
C ILE A 168 1.11 -14.30 5.17
N PHE A 169 0.49 -13.16 4.88
CA PHE A 169 -0.79 -12.75 5.43
C PHE A 169 -1.85 -12.68 4.34
N VAL A 170 -3.10 -12.87 4.73
CA VAL A 170 -4.28 -12.72 3.87
C VAL A 170 -5.31 -11.87 4.61
N ILE A 171 -5.83 -10.86 3.92
CA ILE A 171 -6.90 -9.99 4.41
C ILE A 171 -8.07 -10.10 3.44
N ASP A 172 -9.26 -10.32 3.97
CA ASP A 172 -10.51 -10.27 3.22
C ASP A 172 -11.13 -8.89 3.42
N LEU A 173 -11.15 -8.07 2.36
CA LEU A 173 -11.62 -6.68 2.40
C LEU A 173 -13.13 -6.55 2.64
N ASP A 174 -13.92 -7.59 2.39
CA ASP A 174 -15.36 -7.59 2.67
C ASP A 174 -15.66 -7.55 4.19
N ASN A 175 -14.64 -7.76 5.02
CA ASN A 175 -14.78 -7.70 6.48
C ASN A 175 -14.48 -6.31 7.09
N TYR A 176 -14.17 -5.29 6.26
CA TYR A 176 -13.74 -3.97 6.74
C TYR A 176 -14.49 -2.79 6.16
#